data_a92cfbab8cb987e0669f4cda7c2972a9
#
_entry.id   a92cfbab8cb987e0669f4cda7c2972a9
#
_cell.length_a   1.000
_cell.length_b   1.000
_cell.length_c   1.000
_cell.angle_alpha   90.00
_cell.angle_beta   90.00
_cell.angle_gamma   90.00
#
_symmetry.space_group_name_H-M   'P 1'
#
loop_
_entity.id
_entity.type
_entity.pdbx_description
1 polymer ?
#
loop_
_entity_poly.entity_id
_entity_poly.type
_entity_poly.pdbx_seq_one_letter_code
_entity_poly.pdbx_strand_id
1 'polypeptide(L)'
;MQRRSFLKHSGMAGILAAGSAPAFAQGAPTIKWRCASSFPKSLDTIYGAAETAAKTVSDITGGKFQIQVFAAGEIVPGLQVADAVQNGTVECGHTAPYYYIGKDPTFAFGTAIPFGLNQRQFDAWWFFGGGKELYNEFLKDYGITSILCGNTGAQMGGWYRKEIKTVADLKGLKMRIGGFAGQVLAKLGVVPQQLAGGDIYPALEKGTIDAAEWVGPYDDEKLGFNKVAKYYYYPGWWEGGPALHYFCNSAKYNELPAEYKAALHAGCQDGNTWMMAKYDAQNPAALRKLVAGGTQLRPFPKAVMDACYKAAMERYAEESAKNPKWKKIYDNYVAFQKEQILWFRVCENTYDNFMATAGATGAAKK
;
A
#
# COMPACT_ATOMS: atom_id res chain seq x y z
N MET A 1 68.61 -20.21 28.50
CA MET A 1 68.26 -19.39 29.68
C MET A 1 67.72 -18.09 29.14
N GLN A 2 66.53 -17.64 29.29
CA GLN A 2 65.45 -17.61 30.27
C GLN A 2 64.12 -17.42 29.55
N ARG A 3 63.29 -18.43 29.54
CA ARG A 3 61.87 -18.32 29.22
C ARG A 3 61.13 -18.38 30.55
N ARG A 4 60.94 -17.29 31.25
CA ARG A 4 60.10 -17.23 32.46
C ARG A 4 59.98 -15.83 33.01
N SER A 5 59.29 -14.91 32.29
CA SER A 5 58.78 -13.65 32.91
C SER A 5 57.63 -12.98 32.15
N PHE A 6 56.89 -13.73 31.31
CA PHE A 6 55.78 -13.13 30.53
C PHE A 6 54.38 -13.53 31.07
N LEU A 7 54.27 -14.13 32.25
CA LEU A 7 53.04 -14.65 32.79
C LEU A 7 52.59 -14.04 34.14
N LYS A 8 53.00 -12.76 34.43
CA LYS A 8 52.56 -12.13 35.65
C LYS A 8 51.84 -10.78 35.54
N HIS A 9 51.46 -10.35 34.31
CA HIS A 9 50.66 -9.11 34.10
C HIS A 9 49.45 -9.26 33.22
N SER A 10 48.90 -10.47 33.09
CA SER A 10 47.67 -10.74 32.33
C SER A 10 46.44 -11.04 33.22
N GLY A 11 46.36 -10.35 34.37
CA GLY A 11 45.38 -10.67 35.38
C GLY A 11 44.53 -9.49 35.81
N MET A 12 44.30 -8.45 34.96
CA MET A 12 43.39 -7.35 35.34
C MET A 12 42.85 -6.49 34.18
N ALA A 13 42.60 -7.09 33.03
CA ALA A 13 41.93 -6.41 31.89
C ALA A 13 40.74 -7.22 31.36
N GLY A 14 40.11 -8.02 32.21
CA GLY A 14 39.04 -8.96 31.81
C GLY A 14 37.67 -8.73 32.45
N ILE A 15 37.39 -7.52 32.93
CA ILE A 15 36.04 -7.18 33.47
C ILE A 15 35.74 -5.74 33.09
N LEU A 16 35.28 -5.50 31.87
CA LEU A 16 34.50 -4.31 31.45
C LEU A 16 34.02 -4.45 29.98
N ALA A 17 33.70 -5.67 29.56
CA ALA A 17 32.86 -5.89 28.41
C ALA A 17 31.52 -6.53 28.88
N ALA A 18 31.00 -6.06 29.99
CA ALA A 18 29.59 -6.23 30.32
C ALA A 18 28.84 -5.31 29.33
N GLY A 19 28.14 -5.93 28.39
CA GLY A 19 27.46 -5.27 27.31
C GLY A 19 26.71 -4.04 27.74
N SER A 20 27.05 -2.92 27.16
CA SER A 20 26.13 -1.82 27.02
C SER A 20 24.99 -2.30 26.12
N ALA A 21 24.03 -3.07 26.68
CA ALA A 21 22.70 -3.05 26.12
C ALA A 21 22.35 -1.57 25.96
N PRO A 22 21.81 -1.15 24.82
CA PRO A 22 21.41 0.24 24.67
C PRO A 22 20.49 0.53 25.86
N ALA A 23 20.94 1.41 26.73
CA ALA A 23 20.14 1.91 27.83
C ALA A 23 19.02 2.72 27.19
N PHE A 24 17.94 2.05 26.80
CA PHE A 24 16.66 2.74 26.66
C PHE A 24 16.44 3.38 28.02
N ALA A 25 16.55 4.70 28.02
CA ALA A 25 16.64 5.50 29.23
C ALA A 25 15.58 5.05 30.23
N GLN A 26 15.98 4.73 31.46
CA GLN A 26 15.08 4.33 32.56
C GLN A 26 14.00 5.39 32.88
N GLY A 27 13.96 6.51 32.12
CA GLY A 27 13.01 7.62 32.23
C GLY A 27 12.10 7.83 31.02
N ALA A 28 12.16 7.02 29.96
CA ALA A 28 11.28 7.22 28.81
C ALA A 28 9.79 7.01 29.18
N PRO A 29 8.86 7.90 28.79
CA PRO A 29 7.46 7.83 29.18
C PRO A 29 6.78 6.60 28.59
N THR A 30 5.81 6.02 29.29
CA THR A 30 4.92 5.02 28.72
C THR A 30 3.86 5.73 27.89
N ILE A 31 3.79 5.39 26.59
CA ILE A 31 2.84 5.98 25.65
C ILE A 31 1.95 4.86 25.09
N LYS A 32 0.65 5.14 25.00
CA LYS A 32 -0.33 4.24 24.39
C LYS A 32 -1.11 5.00 23.32
N TRP A 33 -1.09 4.47 22.09
CA TRP A 33 -1.83 5.00 20.96
C TRP A 33 -2.89 4.01 20.51
N ARG A 34 -3.97 4.55 19.93
CA ARG A 34 -4.98 3.80 19.21
C ARG A 34 -4.80 4.04 17.73
N CYS A 35 -4.75 2.95 16.95
CA CYS A 35 -4.66 2.99 15.50
C CYS A 35 -5.97 2.46 14.90
N ALA A 36 -6.77 3.32 14.28
CA ALA A 36 -7.93 2.89 13.52
C ALA A 36 -7.50 2.41 12.13
N SER A 37 -7.88 1.20 11.73
CA SER A 37 -7.59 0.69 10.39
C SER A 37 -8.79 0.86 9.46
N SER A 38 -8.52 1.15 8.18
CA SER A 38 -9.55 1.15 7.14
C SER A 38 -9.96 -0.26 6.69
N PHE A 39 -9.32 -1.30 7.22
CA PHE A 39 -9.44 -2.68 6.74
C PHE A 39 -10.05 -3.60 7.78
N PRO A 40 -10.84 -4.62 7.34
CA PRO A 40 -11.37 -5.63 8.23
C PRO A 40 -10.27 -6.60 8.68
N LYS A 41 -10.39 -7.11 9.91
CA LYS A 41 -9.41 -8.04 10.52
C LYS A 41 -9.27 -9.38 9.77
N SER A 42 -10.30 -9.77 9.01
CA SER A 42 -10.26 -10.98 8.17
C SER A 42 -9.23 -10.91 7.04
N LEU A 43 -8.84 -9.72 6.62
CA LEU A 43 -7.80 -9.49 5.62
C LEU A 43 -6.43 -9.40 6.30
N ASP A 44 -5.92 -10.54 6.73
CA ASP A 44 -4.75 -10.71 7.60
C ASP A 44 -3.41 -10.26 7.00
N THR A 45 -3.39 -9.81 5.74
CA THR A 45 -2.22 -9.19 5.11
C THR A 45 -2.32 -7.68 5.20
N ILE A 46 -3.36 -7.08 4.64
CA ILE A 46 -3.50 -5.62 4.63
C ILE A 46 -3.71 -5.06 6.05
N TYR A 47 -4.54 -5.70 6.87
CA TYR A 47 -4.71 -5.35 8.27
C TYR A 47 -3.48 -5.70 9.10
N GLY A 48 -2.86 -6.86 8.84
CA GLY A 48 -1.71 -7.37 9.56
C GLY A 48 -0.44 -6.51 9.44
N ALA A 49 -0.31 -5.69 8.39
CA ALA A 49 0.79 -4.72 8.29
C ALA A 49 0.76 -3.72 9.45
N ALA A 50 -0.44 -3.25 9.84
CA ALA A 50 -0.59 -2.36 10.98
C ALA A 50 -0.24 -3.06 12.31
N GLU A 51 -0.63 -4.32 12.47
CA GLU A 51 -0.29 -5.12 13.66
C GLU A 51 1.22 -5.41 13.74
N THR A 52 1.86 -5.71 12.58
CA THR A 52 3.31 -5.91 12.49
C THR A 52 4.05 -4.65 12.89
N ALA A 53 3.67 -3.49 12.36
CA ALA A 53 4.25 -2.20 12.73
C ALA A 53 4.09 -1.92 14.22
N ALA A 54 2.89 -2.12 14.78
CA ALA A 54 2.61 -1.91 16.20
C ALA A 54 3.44 -2.84 17.11
N LYS A 55 3.57 -4.10 16.70
CA LYS A 55 4.40 -5.08 17.43
C LYS A 55 5.88 -4.67 17.42
N THR A 56 6.43 -4.33 16.26
CA THR A 56 7.83 -3.91 16.14
C THR A 56 8.13 -2.66 16.94
N VAL A 57 7.21 -1.68 16.97
CA VAL A 57 7.33 -0.50 17.85
C VAL A 57 7.39 -0.90 19.32
N SER A 58 6.50 -1.79 19.77
CA SER A 58 6.48 -2.28 21.15
C SER A 58 7.77 -3.02 21.51
N ASP A 59 8.25 -3.89 20.62
CA ASP A 59 9.47 -4.69 20.84
C ASP A 59 10.70 -3.78 20.95
N ILE A 60 10.87 -2.82 20.04
CA ILE A 60 12.00 -1.88 20.03
C ILE A 60 12.01 -0.99 21.31
N THR A 61 10.83 -0.61 21.79
CA THR A 61 10.71 0.28 22.95
C THR A 61 10.57 -0.44 24.30
N GLY A 62 10.73 -1.78 24.31
CA GLY A 62 10.57 -2.60 25.51
C GLY A 62 9.17 -2.47 26.13
N GLY A 63 8.14 -2.34 25.29
CA GLY A 63 6.74 -2.21 25.70
C GLY A 63 6.36 -0.81 26.21
N LYS A 64 7.25 0.17 26.15
CA LYS A 64 6.96 1.53 26.63
C LYS A 64 6.13 2.36 25.64
N PHE A 65 6.26 2.10 24.34
CA PHE A 65 5.36 2.65 23.33
C PHE A 65 4.51 1.53 22.73
N GLN A 66 3.23 1.57 22.99
CA GLN A 66 2.27 0.55 22.55
C GLN A 66 1.23 1.19 21.62
N ILE A 67 0.95 0.52 20.53
CA ILE A 67 -0.08 0.92 19.57
C ILE A 67 -1.10 -0.21 19.49
N GLN A 68 -2.35 0.07 19.87
CA GLN A 68 -3.45 -0.88 19.73
C GLN A 68 -4.16 -0.63 18.40
N VAL A 69 -4.21 -1.67 17.55
CA VAL A 69 -4.88 -1.59 16.23
C VAL A 69 -6.31 -2.05 16.36
N PHE A 70 -7.22 -1.28 15.76
CA PHE A 70 -8.66 -1.53 15.70
C PHE A 70 -9.09 -1.67 14.24
N ALA A 71 -9.89 -2.67 13.94
CA ALA A 71 -10.38 -2.92 12.60
C ALA A 71 -11.40 -1.87 12.13
N ALA A 72 -11.66 -1.83 10.84
CA ALA A 72 -12.71 -0.98 10.26
C ALA A 72 -14.06 -1.21 10.95
N GLY A 73 -14.66 -0.14 11.42
CA GLY A 73 -15.95 -0.16 12.13
C GLY A 73 -15.86 -0.32 13.66
N GLU A 74 -14.70 -0.67 14.23
CA GLU A 74 -14.56 -0.79 15.70
C GLU A 74 -14.52 0.57 16.40
N ILE A 75 -13.88 1.57 15.80
CA ILE A 75 -13.88 2.96 16.29
C ILE A 75 -14.62 3.87 15.33
N VAL A 76 -14.27 3.82 14.05
CA VAL A 76 -14.88 4.59 12.96
C VAL A 76 -15.02 3.73 11.70
N PRO A 77 -15.97 4.04 10.80
CA PRO A 77 -16.06 3.41 9.49
C PRO A 77 -14.71 3.52 8.73
N GLY A 78 -14.35 2.50 7.94
CA GLY A 78 -13.04 2.40 7.30
C GLY A 78 -12.67 3.59 6.40
N LEU A 79 -13.65 4.27 5.79
CA LEU A 79 -13.41 5.46 4.96
C LEU A 79 -13.35 6.78 5.75
N GLN A 80 -13.48 6.74 7.09
CA GLN A 80 -13.43 7.92 7.98
C GLN A 80 -12.16 7.96 8.84
N VAL A 81 -11.19 7.08 8.58
CA VAL A 81 -9.98 6.99 9.40
C VAL A 81 -9.18 8.30 9.38
N ALA A 82 -9.02 8.97 8.22
CA ALA A 82 -8.32 10.25 8.17
C ALA A 82 -9.04 11.34 8.99
N ASP A 83 -10.38 11.36 8.98
CA ASP A 83 -11.15 12.30 9.79
C ASP A 83 -10.94 12.05 11.29
N ALA A 84 -10.91 10.79 11.71
CA ALA A 84 -10.67 10.41 13.08
C ALA A 84 -9.26 10.81 13.56
N VAL A 85 -8.25 10.67 12.71
CA VAL A 85 -6.88 11.13 12.98
C VAL A 85 -6.82 12.65 13.04
N GLN A 86 -7.40 13.33 12.06
CA GLN A 86 -7.42 14.79 11.97
C GLN A 86 -8.07 15.42 13.21
N ASN A 87 -9.18 14.87 13.66
CA ASN A 87 -9.94 15.36 14.81
C ASN A 87 -9.37 14.90 16.17
N GLY A 88 -8.32 14.07 16.18
CA GLY A 88 -7.74 13.53 17.41
C GLY A 88 -8.61 12.47 18.11
N THR A 89 -9.59 11.91 17.42
CA THR A 89 -10.38 10.76 17.95
C THR A 89 -9.47 9.55 18.20
N VAL A 90 -8.48 9.37 17.35
CA VAL A 90 -7.38 8.40 17.50
C VAL A 90 -6.04 9.11 17.26
N GLU A 91 -4.99 8.56 17.82
CA GLU A 91 -3.64 9.12 17.69
C GLU A 91 -3.04 8.83 16.31
N CYS A 92 -3.41 7.67 15.71
CA CYS A 92 -3.02 7.33 14.34
C CYS A 92 -4.09 6.43 13.66
N GLY A 93 -3.92 6.24 12.35
CA GLY A 93 -4.76 5.35 11.56
C GLY A 93 -3.96 4.68 10.43
N HIS A 94 -4.30 3.45 10.10
CA HIS A 94 -3.72 2.72 8.96
C HIS A 94 -4.72 2.68 7.81
N THR A 95 -4.36 3.29 6.68
CA THR A 95 -5.31 3.55 5.60
C THR A 95 -4.64 3.65 4.22
N ALA A 96 -5.45 3.58 3.17
CA ALA A 96 -5.07 3.95 1.82
C ALA A 96 -5.42 5.44 1.59
N PRO A 97 -4.44 6.33 1.46
CA PRO A 97 -4.67 7.76 1.31
C PRO A 97 -5.66 8.15 0.21
N TYR A 98 -5.70 7.44 -0.90
CA TYR A 98 -6.61 7.74 -2.01
C TYR A 98 -8.11 7.61 -1.66
N TYR A 99 -8.46 7.03 -0.51
CA TYR A 99 -9.85 7.04 -0.03
C TYR A 99 -10.39 8.45 0.22
N TYR A 100 -9.50 9.42 0.37
CA TYR A 100 -9.83 10.80 0.72
C TYR A 100 -9.76 11.78 -0.46
N ILE A 101 -9.75 11.28 -1.71
CA ILE A 101 -9.75 12.13 -2.93
C ILE A 101 -10.99 13.02 -3.02
N GLY A 102 -12.06 12.71 -2.30
CA GLY A 102 -13.23 13.58 -2.17
C GLY A 102 -12.94 14.88 -1.41
N LYS A 103 -11.90 14.89 -0.54
CA LYS A 103 -11.42 16.11 0.13
C LYS A 103 -10.48 16.91 -0.79
N ASP A 104 -9.50 16.23 -1.37
CA ASP A 104 -8.55 16.75 -2.36
C ASP A 104 -7.99 15.58 -3.18
N PRO A 105 -8.06 15.62 -4.52
CA PRO A 105 -7.48 14.57 -5.36
C PRO A 105 -6.00 14.28 -5.11
N THR A 106 -5.25 15.23 -4.54
CA THR A 106 -3.83 15.10 -4.21
C THR A 106 -3.55 13.95 -3.23
N PHE A 107 -4.54 13.54 -2.44
CA PHE A 107 -4.43 12.34 -1.59
C PHE A 107 -4.05 11.08 -2.38
N ALA A 108 -4.38 11.01 -3.67
CA ALA A 108 -4.06 9.84 -4.50
C ALA A 108 -2.57 9.51 -4.54
N PHE A 109 -1.68 10.51 -4.49
CA PHE A 109 -0.23 10.29 -4.54
C PHE A 109 0.33 9.51 -3.34
N GLY A 110 -0.38 9.48 -2.23
CA GLY A 110 0.01 8.63 -1.09
C GLY A 110 -0.29 7.15 -1.31
N THR A 111 -1.09 6.79 -2.30
CA THR A 111 -1.41 5.38 -2.58
C THR A 111 -0.95 5.00 -3.98
N ALA A 112 -1.70 5.41 -4.99
CA ALA A 112 -1.41 5.16 -6.39
C ALA A 112 -2.20 6.13 -7.27
N ILE A 113 -1.66 6.41 -8.44
CA ILE A 113 -2.38 7.01 -9.55
C ILE A 113 -2.38 6.04 -10.73
N PRO A 114 -3.44 6.00 -11.56
CA PRO A 114 -3.51 5.15 -12.75
C PRO A 114 -2.26 5.23 -13.63
N PHE A 115 -1.75 4.08 -14.07
CA PHE A 115 -0.50 3.97 -14.84
C PHE A 115 0.73 4.60 -14.14
N GLY A 116 0.69 4.63 -12.81
CA GLY A 116 1.74 5.20 -11.96
C GLY A 116 2.91 4.24 -11.71
N LEU A 117 3.63 4.52 -10.64
CA LEU A 117 4.78 3.73 -10.19
C LEU A 117 4.36 2.34 -9.69
N ASN A 118 5.20 1.33 -9.92
CA ASN A 118 5.07 0.06 -9.20
C ASN A 118 5.64 0.19 -7.77
N GLN A 119 5.53 -0.87 -6.97
CA GLN A 119 5.93 -0.85 -5.57
C GLN A 119 7.39 -0.40 -5.37
N ARG A 120 8.36 -1.01 -6.08
CA ARG A 120 9.78 -0.64 -5.92
C ARG A 120 10.07 0.78 -6.38
N GLN A 121 9.42 1.23 -7.46
CA GLN A 121 9.52 2.59 -7.96
C GLN A 121 8.89 3.59 -6.99
N PHE A 122 7.77 3.21 -6.34
CA PHE A 122 7.11 4.04 -5.35
C PHE A 122 7.99 4.22 -4.10
N ASP A 123 8.58 3.14 -3.58
CA ASP A 123 9.50 3.21 -2.44
C ASP A 123 10.72 4.09 -2.79
N ALA A 124 11.28 3.93 -4.00
CA ALA A 124 12.37 4.76 -4.46
C ALA A 124 11.98 6.25 -4.56
N TRP A 125 10.79 6.56 -5.08
CA TRP A 125 10.27 7.92 -5.12
C TRP A 125 10.03 8.48 -3.72
N TRP A 126 9.42 7.68 -2.85
CA TRP A 126 9.10 8.08 -1.48
C TRP A 126 10.34 8.44 -0.67
N PHE A 127 11.37 7.60 -0.72
CA PHE A 127 12.56 7.80 0.12
C PHE A 127 13.66 8.65 -0.52
N PHE A 128 13.75 8.71 -1.85
CA PHE A 128 14.85 9.34 -2.56
C PHE A 128 14.43 10.30 -3.68
N GLY A 129 13.17 10.26 -4.10
CA GLY A 129 12.62 11.10 -5.17
C GLY A 129 11.91 12.36 -4.69
N GLY A 130 11.90 12.63 -3.38
CA GLY A 130 11.20 13.79 -2.78
C GLY A 130 9.73 13.55 -2.46
N GLY A 131 9.23 12.33 -2.69
CA GLY A 131 7.81 12.00 -2.46
C GLY A 131 7.36 12.20 -1.03
N LYS A 132 8.17 11.74 -0.06
CA LYS A 132 7.89 11.87 1.38
C LYS A 132 7.72 13.31 1.81
N GLU A 133 8.63 14.18 1.40
CA GLU A 133 8.63 15.59 1.75
C GLU A 133 7.45 16.32 1.13
N LEU A 134 7.24 16.15 -0.16
CA LEU A 134 6.15 16.76 -0.92
C LEU A 134 4.77 16.34 -0.38
N TYR A 135 4.61 15.05 -0.12
CA TYR A 135 3.35 14.52 0.36
C TYR A 135 3.06 14.95 1.80
N ASN A 136 4.05 14.93 2.70
CA ASN A 136 3.87 15.43 4.05
C ASN A 136 3.68 16.96 4.10
N GLU A 137 4.25 17.72 3.16
CA GLU A 137 3.96 19.16 3.02
C GLU A 137 2.47 19.37 2.70
N PHE A 138 1.92 18.61 1.76
CA PHE A 138 0.49 18.65 1.44
C PHE A 138 -0.38 18.30 2.66
N LEU A 139 -0.01 17.28 3.42
CA LEU A 139 -0.79 16.80 4.57
C LEU A 139 -0.77 17.74 5.79
N LYS A 140 0.10 18.74 5.81
CA LYS A 140 0.11 19.77 6.90
C LYS A 140 -1.23 20.47 7.03
N ASP A 141 -1.92 20.71 5.91
CA ASP A 141 -3.23 21.36 5.89
C ASP A 141 -4.32 20.54 6.57
N TYR A 142 -4.07 19.24 6.73
CA TYR A 142 -4.95 18.28 7.40
C TYR A 142 -4.49 17.91 8.80
N GLY A 143 -3.38 18.50 9.28
CA GLY A 143 -2.83 18.16 10.60
C GLY A 143 -2.37 16.69 10.70
N ILE A 144 -1.95 16.09 9.57
CA ILE A 144 -1.55 14.69 9.47
C ILE A 144 -0.06 14.60 9.11
N THR A 145 0.65 13.71 9.80
CA THR A 145 1.99 13.25 9.43
C THR A 145 1.88 11.82 8.91
N SER A 146 2.38 11.58 7.71
CA SER A 146 2.26 10.29 7.00
C SER A 146 3.56 9.50 7.04
N ILE A 147 3.46 8.22 7.35
CA ILE A 147 4.57 7.26 7.35
C ILE A 147 4.14 6.07 6.47
N LEU A 148 4.96 5.71 5.48
CA LEU A 148 4.71 4.56 4.61
C LEU A 148 4.69 3.27 5.42
N CYS A 149 3.60 2.50 5.34
CA CYS A 149 3.38 1.30 6.17
C CYS A 149 2.58 0.21 5.43
N GLY A 150 2.98 -0.12 4.24
CA GLY A 150 2.39 -1.19 3.45
C GLY A 150 2.37 -0.88 1.97
N ASN A 151 2.39 -1.94 1.17
CA ASN A 151 2.17 -1.89 -0.27
C ASN A 151 1.59 -3.22 -0.73
N THR A 152 0.66 -3.20 -1.68
CA THR A 152 0.03 -4.44 -2.17
C THR A 152 0.79 -5.09 -3.32
N GLY A 153 1.77 -4.39 -3.92
CA GLY A 153 2.26 -4.72 -5.25
C GLY A 153 1.23 -4.42 -6.34
N ALA A 154 1.54 -4.80 -7.57
CA ALA A 154 0.61 -4.62 -8.68
C ALA A 154 -0.66 -5.45 -8.43
N GLN A 155 -1.80 -4.78 -8.54
CA GLN A 155 -3.10 -5.40 -8.29
C GLN A 155 -3.70 -6.05 -9.53
N MET A 156 -4.72 -6.86 -9.28
CA MET A 156 -5.58 -7.38 -10.35
C MET A 156 -6.58 -6.31 -10.81
N GLY A 157 -7.08 -6.50 -12.05
CA GLY A 157 -8.08 -5.63 -12.66
C GLY A 157 -9.53 -5.87 -12.19
N GLY A 158 -9.71 -6.65 -11.12
CA GLY A 158 -10.98 -6.84 -10.46
C GLY A 158 -11.91 -7.87 -11.08
N TRP A 159 -13.09 -7.97 -10.50
CA TRP A 159 -14.12 -8.96 -10.75
C TRP A 159 -15.29 -8.36 -11.48
N TYR A 160 -15.74 -9.05 -12.53
CA TYR A 160 -16.82 -8.59 -13.40
C TYR A 160 -17.87 -9.69 -13.56
N ARG A 161 -19.13 -9.31 -13.47
CA ARG A 161 -20.27 -10.24 -13.73
C ARG A 161 -20.44 -10.52 -15.23
N LYS A 162 -20.05 -9.55 -16.07
CA LYS A 162 -20.05 -9.65 -17.55
C LYS A 162 -18.65 -9.45 -18.10
N GLU A 163 -18.38 -10.05 -19.23
CA GLU A 163 -17.10 -9.91 -19.93
C GLU A 163 -16.97 -8.53 -20.57
N ILE A 164 -15.80 -7.90 -20.42
CA ILE A 164 -15.44 -6.62 -21.02
C ILE A 164 -14.59 -6.89 -22.26
N LYS A 165 -15.16 -6.74 -23.45
CA LYS A 165 -14.51 -6.98 -24.74
C LYS A 165 -14.11 -5.71 -25.46
N THR A 166 -14.83 -4.64 -25.22
CA THR A 166 -14.67 -3.35 -25.91
C THR A 166 -14.81 -2.19 -24.93
N VAL A 167 -14.41 -1.00 -25.34
CA VAL A 167 -14.62 0.24 -24.57
C VAL A 167 -16.12 0.52 -24.33
N ALA A 168 -16.98 0.11 -25.28
CA ALA A 168 -18.43 0.29 -25.15
C ALA A 168 -19.03 -0.48 -23.95
N ASP A 169 -18.42 -1.61 -23.56
CA ASP A 169 -18.87 -2.41 -22.42
C ASP A 169 -18.66 -1.73 -21.07
N LEU A 170 -17.86 -0.67 -21.03
CA LEU A 170 -17.65 0.16 -19.84
C LEU A 170 -18.82 1.13 -19.59
N LYS A 171 -19.62 1.46 -20.63
CA LYS A 171 -20.66 2.46 -20.52
C LYS A 171 -21.80 1.99 -19.62
N GLY A 172 -22.09 2.74 -18.57
CA GLY A 172 -23.12 2.43 -17.58
C GLY A 172 -22.73 1.34 -16.58
N LEU A 173 -21.51 0.78 -16.66
CA LEU A 173 -21.02 -0.23 -15.72
C LEU A 173 -20.94 0.40 -14.31
N LYS A 174 -21.66 -0.17 -13.36
CA LYS A 174 -21.58 0.22 -11.95
C LYS A 174 -20.43 -0.54 -11.31
N MET A 175 -19.35 0.17 -10.98
CA MET A 175 -18.14 -0.47 -10.48
C MET A 175 -17.70 0.10 -9.15
N ARG A 176 -17.45 -0.78 -8.16
CA ARG A 176 -16.67 -0.38 -7.01
C ARG A 176 -15.21 -0.23 -7.42
N ILE A 177 -14.68 0.95 -7.21
CA ILE A 177 -13.28 1.24 -7.47
C ILE A 177 -12.78 2.30 -6.50
N GLY A 178 -11.58 2.08 -5.93
CA GLY A 178 -10.93 3.03 -5.04
C GLY A 178 -10.22 4.15 -5.80
N GLY A 179 -10.09 5.28 -5.11
CA GLY A 179 -9.21 6.35 -5.50
C GLY A 179 -9.50 7.06 -6.83
N PHE A 180 -8.44 7.59 -7.42
CA PHE A 180 -8.51 8.45 -8.60
C PHE A 180 -8.97 7.71 -9.88
N ALA A 181 -8.81 6.40 -9.92
CA ALA A 181 -9.22 5.57 -11.06
C ALA A 181 -10.72 5.68 -11.37
N GLY A 182 -11.56 5.85 -10.35
CA GLY A 182 -12.99 6.09 -10.53
C GLY A 182 -13.27 7.33 -11.39
N GLN A 183 -12.52 8.41 -11.19
CA GLN A 183 -12.66 9.64 -11.98
C GLN A 183 -12.21 9.44 -13.44
N VAL A 184 -11.18 8.61 -13.67
CA VAL A 184 -10.72 8.24 -15.02
C VAL A 184 -11.77 7.41 -15.75
N LEU A 185 -12.28 6.36 -15.09
CA LEU A 185 -13.28 5.47 -15.65
C LEU A 185 -14.63 6.17 -15.92
N ALA A 186 -14.98 7.18 -15.12
CA ALA A 186 -16.18 8.00 -15.36
C ALA A 186 -16.13 8.72 -16.72
N LYS A 187 -14.93 9.13 -17.21
CA LYS A 187 -14.78 9.68 -18.56
C LYS A 187 -15.15 8.69 -19.67
N LEU A 188 -15.09 7.39 -19.37
CA LEU A 188 -15.45 6.30 -20.29
C LEU A 188 -16.87 5.78 -20.05
N GLY A 189 -17.63 6.45 -19.19
CA GLY A 189 -19.04 6.15 -18.93
C GLY A 189 -19.30 5.12 -17.83
N VAL A 190 -18.28 4.69 -17.09
CA VAL A 190 -18.45 3.90 -15.87
C VAL A 190 -19.13 4.74 -14.79
N VAL A 191 -19.94 4.12 -13.93
CA VAL A 191 -20.53 4.71 -12.74
C VAL A 191 -19.74 4.21 -11.51
N PRO A 192 -18.67 4.93 -11.11
CA PRO A 192 -17.82 4.49 -10.02
C PRO A 192 -18.49 4.69 -8.66
N GLN A 193 -18.23 3.77 -7.75
CA GLN A 193 -18.65 3.83 -6.35
C GLN A 193 -17.46 3.48 -5.44
N GLN A 194 -17.22 4.28 -4.41
CA GLN A 194 -16.21 3.97 -3.41
C GLN A 194 -16.90 3.34 -2.20
N LEU A 195 -16.66 2.04 -2.00
CA LEU A 195 -17.18 1.26 -0.88
C LEU A 195 -16.02 0.69 -0.07
N ALA A 196 -16.18 0.60 1.25
CA ALA A 196 -15.25 -0.11 2.12
C ALA A 196 -15.23 -1.62 1.80
N GLY A 197 -14.09 -2.30 2.09
CA GLY A 197 -13.90 -3.70 1.71
C GLY A 197 -15.03 -4.65 2.15
N GLY A 198 -15.54 -4.49 3.37
CA GLY A 198 -16.63 -5.31 3.90
C GLY A 198 -17.98 -5.12 3.20
N ASP A 199 -18.17 -4.01 2.48
CA ASP A 199 -19.45 -3.67 1.82
C ASP A 199 -19.50 -4.14 0.36
N ILE A 200 -18.38 -4.60 -0.21
CA ILE A 200 -18.26 -4.94 -1.63
C ILE A 200 -19.03 -6.21 -1.97
N TYR A 201 -18.82 -7.30 -1.22
CA TYR A 201 -19.52 -8.56 -1.48
C TYR A 201 -21.05 -8.43 -1.46
N PRO A 202 -21.66 -7.83 -0.43
CA PRO A 202 -23.11 -7.59 -0.43
C PRO A 202 -23.60 -6.75 -1.61
N ALA A 203 -22.80 -5.77 -2.06
CA ALA A 203 -23.16 -4.92 -3.20
C ALA A 203 -23.14 -5.70 -4.53
N LEU A 204 -22.13 -6.56 -4.74
CA LEU A 204 -22.05 -7.48 -5.90
C LEU A 204 -23.17 -8.50 -5.85
N GLU A 205 -23.42 -9.14 -4.72
CA GLU A 205 -24.44 -10.17 -4.53
C GLU A 205 -25.85 -9.63 -4.86
N LYS A 206 -26.17 -8.45 -4.34
CA LYS A 206 -27.47 -7.77 -4.59
C LYS A 206 -27.58 -7.17 -6.00
N GLY A 207 -26.46 -7.10 -6.77
CA GLY A 207 -26.44 -6.48 -8.08
C GLY A 207 -26.53 -4.96 -8.07
N THR A 208 -26.27 -4.30 -6.94
CA THR A 208 -26.16 -2.84 -6.87
C THR A 208 -24.91 -2.33 -7.59
N ILE A 209 -23.89 -3.16 -7.71
CA ILE A 209 -22.71 -2.98 -8.58
C ILE A 209 -22.53 -4.19 -9.50
N ASP A 210 -21.93 -3.97 -10.68
CA ASP A 210 -21.69 -4.98 -11.72
C ASP A 210 -20.26 -5.52 -11.69
N ALA A 211 -19.35 -4.74 -11.10
CA ALA A 211 -17.93 -5.06 -11.01
C ALA A 211 -17.32 -4.44 -9.74
N ALA A 212 -16.22 -5.04 -9.31
CA ALA A 212 -15.43 -4.51 -8.19
C ALA A 212 -13.97 -4.90 -8.32
N GLU A 213 -13.08 -3.99 -7.95
CA GLU A 213 -11.68 -4.29 -7.66
C GLU A 213 -11.45 -4.31 -6.15
N TRP A 214 -10.37 -4.98 -5.72
CA TRP A 214 -9.89 -4.90 -4.34
C TRP A 214 -8.37 -4.92 -4.31
N VAL A 215 -7.73 -6.09 -4.25
CA VAL A 215 -6.26 -6.21 -4.25
C VAL A 215 -5.81 -7.26 -5.25
N GLY A 216 -5.99 -8.52 -4.91
CA GLY A 216 -5.47 -9.64 -5.65
C GLY A 216 -5.99 -10.97 -5.10
N PRO A 217 -5.51 -12.10 -5.65
CA PRO A 217 -6.14 -13.40 -5.42
C PRO A 217 -6.33 -13.78 -3.95
N TYR A 218 -5.37 -13.47 -3.10
CA TYR A 218 -5.38 -13.89 -1.70
C TYR A 218 -6.47 -13.20 -0.88
N ASP A 219 -6.60 -11.88 -1.01
CA ASP A 219 -7.64 -11.13 -0.33
C ASP A 219 -9.00 -11.33 -1.00
N ASP A 220 -9.03 -11.32 -2.33
CA ASP A 220 -10.26 -11.41 -3.13
C ASP A 220 -10.98 -12.75 -2.91
N GLU A 221 -10.22 -13.84 -2.73
CA GLU A 221 -10.78 -15.14 -2.35
C GLU A 221 -11.46 -15.09 -0.97
N LYS A 222 -10.83 -14.46 0.01
CA LYS A 222 -11.39 -14.30 1.37
C LYS A 222 -12.66 -13.47 1.38
N LEU A 223 -12.73 -12.45 0.51
CA LEU A 223 -13.91 -11.62 0.31
C LEU A 223 -14.99 -12.34 -0.49
N GLY A 224 -14.68 -13.48 -1.13
CA GLY A 224 -15.65 -14.34 -1.78
C GLY A 224 -16.15 -13.83 -3.14
N PHE A 225 -15.46 -12.91 -3.79
CA PHE A 225 -15.92 -12.28 -5.04
C PHE A 225 -16.15 -13.28 -6.17
N ASN A 226 -15.37 -14.37 -6.21
CA ASN A 226 -15.52 -15.46 -7.15
C ASN A 226 -16.88 -16.17 -7.10
N LYS A 227 -17.63 -16.03 -6.01
CA LYS A 227 -18.97 -16.62 -5.86
C LYS A 227 -20.07 -15.81 -6.56
N VAL A 228 -19.82 -14.51 -6.78
CA VAL A 228 -20.81 -13.54 -7.29
C VAL A 228 -20.38 -12.88 -8.59
N ALA A 229 -19.13 -13.04 -9.03
CA ALA A 229 -18.60 -12.55 -10.30
C ALA A 229 -17.67 -13.60 -10.92
N LYS A 230 -17.78 -13.80 -12.24
CA LYS A 230 -17.13 -14.92 -12.94
C LYS A 230 -15.80 -14.55 -13.58
N TYR A 231 -15.66 -13.31 -14.04
CA TYR A 231 -14.52 -12.86 -14.82
C TYR A 231 -13.56 -12.09 -13.94
N TYR A 232 -12.28 -12.48 -13.93
CA TYR A 232 -11.23 -11.86 -13.16
C TYR A 232 -10.18 -11.27 -14.09
N TYR A 233 -10.14 -9.94 -14.15
CA TYR A 233 -9.33 -9.19 -15.10
C TYR A 233 -7.93 -8.86 -14.57
N TYR A 234 -6.99 -8.64 -15.49
CA TYR A 234 -5.63 -8.17 -15.22
C TYR A 234 -5.07 -7.38 -16.42
N PRO A 235 -4.03 -6.53 -16.18
CA PRO A 235 -3.57 -6.02 -14.90
C PRO A 235 -4.50 -4.96 -14.33
N GLY A 236 -4.39 -4.68 -13.02
CA GLY A 236 -4.99 -3.50 -12.40
C GLY A 236 -4.20 -2.25 -12.76
N TRP A 237 -4.43 -1.69 -13.94
CA TRP A 237 -3.68 -0.56 -14.49
C TRP A 237 -3.76 0.72 -13.65
N TRP A 238 -4.69 0.78 -12.74
CA TRP A 238 -4.87 1.88 -11.81
C TRP A 238 -3.98 1.78 -10.56
N GLU A 239 -3.40 0.62 -10.29
CA GLU A 239 -2.70 0.31 -9.04
C GLU A 239 -1.47 -0.58 -9.30
N GLY A 240 -0.41 0.00 -9.86
CA GLY A 240 0.86 -0.69 -10.10
C GLY A 240 1.62 -1.03 -8.82
N GLY A 241 1.35 -0.31 -7.72
CA GLY A 241 1.95 -0.51 -6.42
C GLY A 241 1.32 0.41 -5.39
N PRO A 242 0.04 0.16 -5.01
CA PRO A 242 -0.65 1.02 -4.06
C PRO A 242 -0.04 0.91 -2.66
N ALA A 243 0.38 2.06 -2.15
CA ALA A 243 0.96 2.19 -0.84
C ALA A 243 -0.11 2.46 0.22
N LEU A 244 0.17 1.99 1.44
CA LEU A 244 -0.62 2.25 2.64
C LEU A 244 0.22 3.01 3.66
N HIS A 245 -0.45 3.79 4.47
CA HIS A 245 0.24 4.66 5.40
C HIS A 245 -0.32 4.57 6.82
N TYR A 246 0.56 4.76 7.79
CA TYR A 246 0.17 5.28 9.09
C TYR A 246 0.00 6.78 8.94
N PHE A 247 -1.23 7.24 9.08
CA PHE A 247 -1.56 8.64 9.30
C PHE A 247 -1.52 8.92 10.80
N CYS A 248 -0.61 9.76 11.22
CA CYS A 248 -0.50 10.18 12.62
C CYS A 248 -1.07 11.59 12.78
N ASN A 249 -1.83 11.84 13.83
CA ASN A 249 -2.15 13.21 14.22
C ASN A 249 -0.84 13.96 14.46
N SER A 250 -0.60 15.06 13.74
CA SER A 250 0.69 15.74 13.74
C SER A 250 1.08 16.28 15.12
N ALA A 251 0.12 16.75 15.93
CA ALA A 251 0.39 17.19 17.29
C ALA A 251 0.87 16.01 18.13
N LYS A 252 0.18 14.87 18.08
CA LYS A 252 0.57 13.65 18.81
C LYS A 252 1.91 13.08 18.34
N TYR A 253 2.16 13.10 17.04
CA TYR A 253 3.46 12.70 16.48
C TYR A 253 4.61 13.61 16.99
N ASN A 254 4.38 14.93 17.02
CA ASN A 254 5.39 15.88 17.46
C ASN A 254 5.73 15.75 18.96
N GLU A 255 4.77 15.34 19.80
CA GLU A 255 4.95 15.07 21.24
C GLU A 255 5.84 13.83 21.51
N LEU A 256 6.01 12.93 20.53
CA LEU A 256 6.82 11.72 20.72
C LEU A 256 8.30 12.06 20.96
N PRO A 257 8.98 11.37 21.88
CA PRO A 257 10.43 11.36 21.98
C PRO A 257 11.09 10.93 20.65
N ALA A 258 12.31 11.41 20.41
CA ALA A 258 13.03 11.11 19.15
C ALA A 258 13.19 9.60 18.91
N GLU A 259 13.50 8.84 19.96
CA GLU A 259 13.63 7.38 19.90
C GLU A 259 12.30 6.68 19.58
N TYR A 260 11.16 7.23 20.02
CA TYR A 260 9.83 6.65 19.68
C TYR A 260 9.41 7.00 18.26
N LYS A 261 9.78 8.18 17.75
CA LYS A 261 9.64 8.50 16.33
C LYS A 261 10.44 7.53 15.46
N ALA A 262 11.70 7.27 15.84
CA ALA A 262 12.55 6.31 15.15
C ALA A 262 11.97 4.90 15.20
N ALA A 263 11.49 4.43 16.35
CA ALA A 263 10.82 3.13 16.49
C ALA A 263 9.55 3.03 15.63
N LEU A 264 8.73 4.09 15.57
CA LEU A 264 7.54 4.15 14.74
C LEU A 264 7.87 4.06 13.26
N HIS A 265 8.90 4.77 12.79
CA HIS A 265 9.37 4.66 11.41
C HIS A 265 9.91 3.27 11.10
N ALA A 266 10.68 2.66 12.01
CA ALA A 266 11.20 1.30 11.84
C ALA A 266 10.06 0.27 11.78
N GLY A 267 9.08 0.38 12.67
CA GLY A 267 7.91 -0.50 12.67
C GLY A 267 7.07 -0.38 11.40
N CYS A 268 6.85 0.84 10.90
CA CYS A 268 6.14 1.05 9.64
C CYS A 268 6.92 0.49 8.44
N GLN A 269 8.25 0.60 8.43
CA GLN A 269 9.07 0.00 7.37
C GLN A 269 9.03 -1.53 7.41
N ASP A 270 9.03 -2.13 8.60
CA ASP A 270 8.84 -3.57 8.79
C ASP A 270 7.47 -4.01 8.25
N GLY A 271 6.39 -3.31 8.62
CA GLY A 271 5.04 -3.55 8.09
C GLY A 271 4.96 -3.43 6.57
N ASN A 272 5.66 -2.45 5.97
CA ASN A 272 5.73 -2.27 4.51
C ASN A 272 6.36 -3.49 3.82
N THR A 273 7.51 -3.93 4.30
CA THR A 273 8.24 -5.08 3.74
C THR A 273 7.47 -6.39 3.96
N TRP A 274 6.94 -6.60 5.16
CA TRP A 274 6.18 -7.78 5.52
C TRP A 274 4.92 -7.96 4.67
N MET A 275 4.16 -6.89 4.46
CA MET A 275 2.93 -6.93 3.69
C MET A 275 3.18 -7.33 2.24
N MET A 276 4.18 -6.71 1.60
CA MET A 276 4.57 -6.99 0.23
C MET A 276 5.00 -8.45 0.06
N ALA A 277 5.93 -8.91 0.93
CA ALA A 277 6.43 -10.27 0.89
C ALA A 277 5.31 -11.32 1.10
N LYS A 278 4.35 -11.03 1.98
CA LYS A 278 3.22 -11.93 2.24
C LYS A 278 2.27 -12.02 1.06
N TYR A 279 1.94 -10.91 0.40
CA TYR A 279 1.13 -10.93 -0.82
C TYR A 279 1.81 -11.72 -1.93
N ASP A 280 3.08 -11.48 -2.20
CA ASP A 280 3.82 -12.19 -3.23
C ASP A 280 3.90 -13.71 -2.96
N ALA A 281 4.04 -14.09 -1.70
CA ALA A 281 4.06 -15.50 -1.30
C ALA A 281 2.68 -16.17 -1.40
N GLN A 282 1.58 -15.47 -1.11
CA GLN A 282 0.25 -16.06 -1.01
C GLN A 282 -0.57 -15.98 -2.30
N ASN A 283 -0.42 -14.91 -3.08
CA ASN A 283 -1.20 -14.69 -4.30
C ASN A 283 -1.10 -15.83 -5.32
N PRO A 284 0.07 -16.47 -5.59
CA PRO A 284 0.16 -17.55 -6.58
C PRO A 284 -0.68 -18.77 -6.23
N ALA A 285 -0.73 -19.15 -4.96
CA ALA A 285 -1.53 -20.29 -4.50
C ALA A 285 -3.03 -19.98 -4.55
N ALA A 286 -3.42 -18.79 -4.11
CA ALA A 286 -4.79 -18.32 -4.17
C ALA A 286 -5.30 -18.20 -5.61
N LEU A 287 -4.47 -17.69 -6.54
CA LEU A 287 -4.82 -17.61 -7.96
C LEU A 287 -5.10 -18.99 -8.56
N ARG A 288 -4.24 -19.98 -8.30
CA ARG A 288 -4.46 -21.37 -8.77
C ARG A 288 -5.77 -21.93 -8.21
N LYS A 289 -6.08 -21.68 -6.95
CA LYS A 289 -7.32 -22.15 -6.32
C LYS A 289 -8.56 -21.50 -6.95
N LEU A 290 -8.53 -20.19 -7.20
CA LEU A 290 -9.60 -19.46 -7.86
C LEU A 290 -9.85 -20.00 -9.28
N VAL A 291 -8.79 -20.21 -10.06
CA VAL A 291 -8.90 -20.76 -11.43
C VAL A 291 -9.41 -22.18 -11.41
N ALA A 292 -8.91 -23.05 -10.52
CA ALA A 292 -9.43 -24.42 -10.35
C ALA A 292 -10.90 -24.43 -9.92
N GLY A 293 -11.35 -23.39 -9.19
CA GLY A 293 -12.75 -23.19 -8.80
C GLY A 293 -13.65 -22.62 -9.92
N GLY A 294 -13.13 -22.42 -11.16
CA GLY A 294 -13.90 -21.98 -12.31
C GLY A 294 -13.85 -20.47 -12.61
N THR A 295 -13.03 -19.70 -11.87
CA THR A 295 -12.78 -18.29 -12.17
C THR A 295 -12.14 -18.15 -13.56
N GLN A 296 -12.66 -17.25 -14.39
CA GLN A 296 -12.16 -17.00 -15.73
C GLN A 296 -11.23 -15.79 -15.77
N LEU A 297 -9.93 -16.04 -15.86
CA LEU A 297 -8.94 -14.99 -16.05
C LEU A 297 -9.08 -14.35 -17.44
N ARG A 298 -8.99 -13.02 -17.48
CA ARG A 298 -9.06 -12.24 -18.72
C ARG A 298 -8.05 -11.10 -18.67
N PRO A 299 -7.18 -10.96 -19.68
CA PRO A 299 -6.46 -9.71 -19.87
C PRO A 299 -7.43 -8.63 -20.33
N PHE A 300 -7.21 -7.38 -19.89
CA PHE A 300 -7.93 -6.28 -20.51
C PHE A 300 -7.56 -6.17 -21.99
N PRO A 301 -8.55 -6.01 -22.90
CA PRO A 301 -8.25 -5.75 -24.31
C PRO A 301 -7.39 -4.51 -24.49
N LYS A 302 -6.44 -4.56 -25.45
CA LYS A 302 -5.55 -3.43 -25.70
C LYS A 302 -6.30 -2.12 -25.94
N ALA A 303 -7.40 -2.16 -26.69
CA ALA A 303 -8.22 -0.97 -26.97
C ALA A 303 -8.82 -0.36 -25.69
N VAL A 304 -9.18 -1.20 -24.70
CA VAL A 304 -9.65 -0.72 -23.38
C VAL A 304 -8.50 -0.07 -22.62
N MET A 305 -7.32 -0.70 -22.60
CA MET A 305 -6.12 -0.16 -21.95
C MET A 305 -5.72 1.19 -22.55
N ASP A 306 -5.70 1.29 -23.89
CA ASP A 306 -5.35 2.55 -24.59
C ASP A 306 -6.37 3.67 -24.27
N ALA A 307 -7.67 3.34 -24.24
CA ALA A 307 -8.71 4.32 -23.90
C ALA A 307 -8.57 4.79 -22.44
N CYS A 308 -8.31 3.87 -21.51
CA CYS A 308 -8.08 4.20 -20.10
C CYS A 308 -6.82 5.06 -19.89
N TYR A 309 -5.73 4.74 -20.61
CA TYR A 309 -4.51 5.53 -20.56
C TYR A 309 -4.76 6.97 -21.04
N LYS A 310 -5.42 7.13 -22.21
CA LYS A 310 -5.78 8.45 -22.74
C LYS A 310 -6.63 9.23 -21.74
N ALA A 311 -7.69 8.61 -21.19
CA ALA A 311 -8.57 9.23 -20.20
C ALA A 311 -7.82 9.64 -18.93
N ALA A 312 -6.83 8.84 -18.50
CA ALA A 312 -5.98 9.16 -17.35
C ALA A 312 -5.12 10.41 -17.61
N MET A 313 -4.45 10.47 -18.77
CA MET A 313 -3.62 11.63 -19.15
C MET A 313 -4.45 12.91 -19.25
N GLU A 314 -5.64 12.86 -19.85
CA GLU A 314 -6.58 13.99 -19.90
C GLU A 314 -6.99 14.42 -18.49
N ARG A 315 -7.33 13.46 -17.61
CA ARG A 315 -7.75 13.77 -16.24
C ARG A 315 -6.62 14.40 -15.41
N TYR A 316 -5.37 13.97 -15.63
CA TYR A 316 -4.20 14.56 -14.98
C TYR A 316 -3.95 16.00 -15.44
N ALA A 317 -4.12 16.28 -16.74
CA ALA A 317 -3.99 17.63 -17.28
C ALA A 317 -5.08 18.57 -16.69
N GLU A 318 -6.33 18.10 -16.63
CA GLU A 318 -7.45 18.85 -16.05
C GLU A 318 -7.20 19.16 -14.56
N GLU A 319 -6.69 18.17 -13.79
CA GLU A 319 -6.41 18.37 -12.36
C GLU A 319 -5.23 19.30 -12.15
N SER A 320 -4.17 19.14 -12.92
CA SER A 320 -2.98 19.99 -12.85
C SER A 320 -3.29 21.46 -13.19
N ALA A 321 -4.29 21.72 -14.05
CA ALA A 321 -4.68 23.07 -14.42
C ALA A 321 -5.39 23.83 -13.30
N LYS A 322 -6.07 23.13 -12.38
CA LYS A 322 -6.92 23.77 -11.35
C LYS A 322 -6.40 23.59 -9.92
N ASN A 323 -5.55 22.57 -9.66
CA ASN A 323 -5.04 22.24 -8.33
C ASN A 323 -3.51 22.38 -8.27
N PRO A 324 -2.97 23.49 -7.75
CA PRO A 324 -1.53 23.70 -7.69
C PRO A 324 -0.81 22.72 -6.76
N LYS A 325 -1.47 22.19 -5.71
CA LYS A 325 -0.90 21.16 -4.82
C LYS A 325 -0.72 19.85 -5.57
N TRP A 326 -1.75 19.43 -6.31
CA TRP A 326 -1.67 18.30 -7.23
C TRP A 326 -0.52 18.47 -8.21
N LYS A 327 -0.50 19.62 -8.94
CA LYS A 327 0.49 19.88 -9.98
C LYS A 327 1.92 19.78 -9.44
N LYS A 328 2.19 20.33 -8.27
CA LYS A 328 3.52 20.31 -7.64
C LYS A 328 4.02 18.88 -7.44
N ILE A 329 3.18 17.99 -6.91
CA ILE A 329 3.54 16.58 -6.68
C ILE A 329 3.59 15.82 -8.02
N TYR A 330 2.62 16.04 -8.90
CA TYR A 330 2.53 15.38 -10.20
C TYR A 330 3.75 15.63 -11.08
N ASP A 331 4.22 16.88 -11.18
CA ASP A 331 5.39 17.22 -11.98
C ASP A 331 6.65 16.48 -11.48
N ASN A 332 6.87 16.40 -10.17
CA ASN A 332 7.96 15.64 -9.58
C ASN A 332 7.80 14.12 -9.81
N TYR A 333 6.59 13.59 -9.56
CA TYR A 333 6.28 12.18 -9.72
C TYR A 333 6.50 11.69 -11.15
N VAL A 334 6.02 12.43 -12.15
CA VAL A 334 6.14 12.06 -13.57
C VAL A 334 7.58 12.17 -14.06
N ALA A 335 8.33 13.18 -13.61
CA ALA A 335 9.76 13.29 -13.91
C ALA A 335 10.53 12.08 -13.38
N PHE A 336 10.27 11.70 -12.12
CA PHE A 336 10.87 10.52 -11.51
C PHE A 336 10.45 9.23 -12.23
N GLN A 337 9.16 9.08 -12.56
CA GLN A 337 8.63 7.90 -13.26
C GLN A 337 9.32 7.66 -14.60
N LYS A 338 9.60 8.71 -15.38
CA LYS A 338 10.28 8.58 -16.67
C LYS A 338 11.65 7.93 -16.53
N GLU A 339 12.43 8.35 -15.55
CA GLU A 339 13.75 7.77 -15.27
C GLU A 339 13.64 6.31 -14.78
N GLN A 340 12.63 6.02 -13.94
CA GLN A 340 12.40 4.67 -13.45
C GLN A 340 11.97 3.71 -14.57
N ILE A 341 11.14 4.14 -15.51
CA ILE A 341 10.74 3.34 -16.67
C ILE A 341 11.97 2.96 -17.51
N LEU A 342 12.89 3.91 -17.76
CA LEU A 342 14.13 3.64 -18.50
C LEU A 342 14.99 2.59 -17.79
N TRP A 343 15.21 2.74 -16.48
CA TRP A 343 15.99 1.81 -15.67
C TRP A 343 15.38 0.41 -15.63
N PHE A 344 14.09 0.33 -15.26
CA PHE A 344 13.41 -0.96 -15.15
C PHE A 344 13.30 -1.69 -16.48
N ARG A 345 13.15 -0.97 -17.59
CA ARG A 345 13.14 -1.55 -18.93
C ARG A 345 14.44 -2.26 -19.27
N VAL A 346 15.59 -1.70 -18.86
CA VAL A 346 16.90 -2.28 -19.13
C VAL A 346 17.17 -3.48 -18.23
N CYS A 347 16.84 -3.39 -16.95
CA CYS A 347 17.19 -4.38 -15.94
C CYS A 347 16.06 -5.39 -15.68
N GLU A 348 15.06 -4.99 -14.91
CA GLU A 348 14.02 -5.88 -14.40
C GLU A 348 13.18 -6.52 -15.53
N ASN A 349 12.63 -5.71 -16.43
CA ASN A 349 11.76 -6.22 -17.50
C ASN A 349 12.50 -7.17 -18.45
N THR A 350 13.78 -6.93 -18.72
CA THR A 350 14.59 -7.80 -19.56
C THR A 350 14.82 -9.14 -18.86
N TYR A 351 15.14 -9.11 -17.56
CA TYR A 351 15.31 -10.31 -16.76
C TYR A 351 14.00 -11.10 -16.65
N ASP A 352 12.90 -10.44 -16.26
CA ASP A 352 11.60 -11.07 -16.05
C ASP A 352 11.05 -11.69 -17.34
N ASN A 353 11.17 -10.98 -18.47
CA ASN A 353 10.75 -11.49 -19.78
C ASN A 353 11.58 -12.72 -20.20
N PHE A 354 12.90 -12.71 -19.95
CA PHE A 354 13.74 -13.88 -20.22
C PHE A 354 13.29 -15.07 -19.36
N MET A 355 13.10 -14.86 -18.04
CA MET A 355 12.69 -15.94 -17.14
C MET A 355 11.31 -16.50 -17.48
N ALA A 356 10.36 -15.65 -17.84
CA ALA A 356 9.03 -16.08 -18.26
C ALA A 356 9.05 -16.95 -19.53
N THR A 357 9.94 -16.64 -20.49
CA THR A 357 10.07 -17.39 -21.73
C THR A 357 10.93 -18.64 -21.58
N ALA A 358 12.01 -18.59 -20.80
CA ALA A 358 12.90 -19.74 -20.55
C ALA A 358 12.14 -20.91 -19.90
N GLY A 359 11.22 -20.63 -18.97
CA GLY A 359 10.36 -21.64 -18.37
C GLY A 359 9.37 -22.28 -19.36
N ALA A 360 8.88 -21.52 -20.35
CA ALA A 360 7.95 -21.98 -21.35
C ALA A 360 8.58 -22.87 -22.44
N THR A 361 9.88 -22.70 -22.71
CA THR A 361 10.59 -23.44 -23.77
C THR A 361 11.10 -24.82 -23.36
N GLY A 362 10.79 -25.29 -22.14
CA GLY A 362 11.14 -26.66 -21.71
C GLY A 362 12.62 -26.89 -21.37
N ALA A 363 13.43 -25.83 -21.27
CA ALA A 363 14.83 -25.93 -20.82
C ALA A 363 14.96 -26.38 -19.35
N ALA A 364 13.86 -26.39 -18.60
CA ALA A 364 13.76 -26.89 -17.22
C ALA A 364 13.33 -28.38 -17.13
N LYS A 365 13.25 -29.11 -18.25
CA LYS A 365 12.95 -30.56 -18.28
C LYS A 365 14.25 -31.33 -18.56
N LYS A 366 15.19 -31.29 -17.64
CA LYS A 366 16.24 -32.32 -17.51
C LYS A 366 16.56 -32.54 -16.05
#